data_71f47bd500d67a2d10699eee8e04ae67
#
_entry.id   71f47bd500d67a2d10699eee8e04ae67
#
_cell.length_a   1.000
_cell.length_b   1.000
_cell.length_c   1.000
_cell.angle_alpha   90.00
_cell.angle_beta   90.00
_cell.angle_gamma   90.00
#
_symmetry.space_group_name_H-M   'P 1'
#
loop_
_entity.id
_entity.type
_entity.pdbx_description
1 polymer ?
#
loop_
_entity_poly.entity_id
_entity_poly.type
_entity_poly.pdbx_seq_one_letter_code
_entity_poly.pdbx_strand_id
1 'polypeptide(L)'
;MNFSDKSLVVSGCSFTSGGGLDNPNYWDFLFPNINKEDYLLNDYPIQPFYDEIVDKNNYVYFLSEVAGFKEYYNLSEGAAGVYSTIQRLYRFIKDNPKKDMFVIYQPPAYNRVEMVVNGKFKSLWTLKDSDKMKFHLFYKNFYDDIFYFYKSILEIDNLTQLCKSKNIDYLILDWDGFYDLTGEFFIEKIAEYKNGKNKIYSDHIGWFSNKYEMWEYDFKTIVSEWKYLNLKEFWIEDAPFGEDNSIKYKISKDKKILDGHLSPFGAKKLSEFIFRKINPKKNLI
;
A
#
# COMPACT_ATOMS: atom_id res chain seq x y z
N MET A 1 2.66 4.46 -23.63
CA MET A 1 1.25 4.68 -23.23
C MET A 1 1.02 6.18 -23.16
N ASN A 2 -0.13 6.69 -23.61
CA ASN A 2 -0.49 8.10 -23.41
C ASN A 2 -1.35 8.21 -22.14
N PHE A 3 -0.96 9.06 -21.21
CA PHE A 3 -1.65 9.24 -19.92
C PHE A 3 -2.45 10.55 -19.86
N SER A 4 -2.32 11.45 -20.86
CA SER A 4 -2.93 12.78 -20.82
C SER A 4 -4.46 12.80 -20.71
N ASP A 5 -5.11 11.73 -21.10
CA ASP A 5 -6.56 11.57 -21.04
C ASP A 5 -7.03 10.74 -19.85
N LYS A 6 -6.09 10.15 -19.11
CA LYS A 6 -6.36 9.24 -17.99
C LYS A 6 -6.25 9.93 -16.65
N SER A 7 -7.08 9.49 -15.71
CA SER A 7 -6.95 9.83 -14.30
C SER A 7 -6.08 8.80 -13.60
N LEU A 8 -5.09 9.24 -12.84
CA LEU A 8 -4.32 8.36 -11.95
C LEU A 8 -5.12 8.13 -10.67
N VAL A 9 -5.40 6.87 -10.33
CA VAL A 9 -6.12 6.50 -9.11
C VAL A 9 -5.25 5.56 -8.30
N VAL A 10 -4.85 5.98 -7.10
CA VAL A 10 -3.92 5.22 -6.28
C VAL A 10 -4.55 4.89 -4.94
N SER A 11 -4.38 3.67 -4.47
CA SER A 11 -4.73 3.26 -3.11
C SER A 11 -3.63 2.41 -2.49
N GLY A 12 -3.44 2.58 -1.18
CA GLY A 12 -2.40 1.90 -0.43
C GLY A 12 -2.40 2.29 1.04
N CYS A 13 -1.28 2.06 1.70
CA CYS A 13 -1.08 2.38 3.12
C CYS A 13 -0.39 3.75 3.32
N SER A 14 0.22 3.93 4.49
CA SER A 14 0.92 5.17 4.86
C SER A 14 2.03 5.60 3.88
N PHE A 15 2.71 4.66 3.23
CA PHE A 15 3.72 4.97 2.23
C PHE A 15 3.13 5.70 1.01
N THR A 16 1.92 5.31 0.62
CA THR A 16 1.19 5.93 -0.50
C THR A 16 0.48 7.21 -0.08
N SER A 17 -0.02 7.28 1.15
CA SER A 17 -0.70 8.48 1.65
C SER A 17 0.24 9.64 1.98
N GLY A 18 1.56 9.43 1.93
CA GLY A 18 2.53 10.41 2.38
C GLY A 18 2.72 10.40 3.90
N GLY A 19 2.60 9.21 4.53
CA GLY A 19 2.82 9.04 5.97
C GLY A 19 4.16 9.61 6.41
N GLY A 20 4.18 10.17 7.60
CA GLY A 20 5.33 10.86 8.16
C GLY A 20 5.50 12.32 7.70
N LEU A 21 5.01 12.71 6.52
CA LEU A 21 5.01 14.11 6.09
C LEU A 21 4.09 14.97 6.98
N ASP A 22 3.07 14.36 7.55
CA ASP A 22 2.10 14.99 8.45
C ASP A 22 2.55 15.07 9.90
N ASN A 23 3.75 14.57 10.24
CA ASN A 23 4.28 14.65 11.59
C ASN A 23 4.99 16.00 11.84
N PRO A 24 4.46 16.88 12.70
CA PRO A 24 5.03 18.21 12.94
C PRO A 24 6.49 18.20 13.41
N ASN A 25 6.95 17.10 14.01
CA ASN A 25 8.33 16.96 14.45
C ASN A 25 9.34 16.88 13.29
N TYR A 26 8.86 16.59 12.08
CA TYR A 26 9.69 16.48 10.89
C TYR A 26 9.71 17.75 10.04
N TRP A 27 8.79 18.68 10.27
CA TRP A 27 8.56 19.83 9.38
C TRP A 27 9.76 20.77 9.27
N ASP A 28 10.55 20.96 10.33
CA ASP A 28 11.75 21.80 10.28
C ASP A 28 12.80 21.27 9.29
N PHE A 29 12.76 19.98 9.00
CA PHE A 29 13.68 19.34 8.06
C PHE A 29 13.06 19.17 6.68
N LEU A 30 11.79 18.81 6.61
CA LEU A 30 11.13 18.52 5.35
C LEU A 30 10.65 19.78 4.65
N PHE A 31 10.24 20.77 5.44
CA PHE A 31 9.60 21.98 4.95
C PHE A 31 10.12 23.22 5.69
N PRO A 32 11.43 23.56 5.57
CA PRO A 32 12.05 24.62 6.37
C PRO A 32 11.48 26.01 6.13
N ASN A 33 10.71 26.20 5.06
CA ASN A 33 10.16 27.50 4.68
C ASN A 33 8.67 27.67 5.03
N ILE A 34 8.04 26.66 5.65
CA ILE A 34 6.63 26.81 6.07
C ILE A 34 6.57 27.41 7.48
N ASN A 35 5.58 28.28 7.68
CA ASN A 35 5.22 28.73 9.01
C ASN A 35 4.31 27.69 9.67
N LYS A 36 4.76 26.99 10.70
CA LYS A 36 3.99 25.94 11.37
C LYS A 36 2.66 26.42 11.94
N GLU A 37 2.60 27.66 12.40
CA GLU A 37 1.40 28.23 13.01
C GLU A 37 0.22 28.31 12.01
N ASP A 38 0.51 28.42 10.72
CA ASP A 38 -0.51 28.49 9.68
C ASP A 38 -1.18 27.13 9.43
N TYR A 39 -0.57 26.04 9.90
CA TYR A 39 -0.97 24.66 9.59
C TYR A 39 -1.26 23.78 10.80
N LEU A 40 -1.17 24.32 12.03
CA LEU A 40 -1.43 23.58 13.26
C LEU A 40 -2.63 24.14 14.02
N LEU A 41 -3.44 23.24 14.54
CA LEU A 41 -4.46 23.54 15.55
C LEU A 41 -4.26 22.57 16.73
N ASN A 42 -3.94 23.11 17.90
CA ASN A 42 -3.64 22.31 19.10
C ASN A 42 -2.57 21.22 18.83
N ASP A 43 -1.47 21.59 18.17
CA ASP A 43 -0.36 20.71 17.79
C ASP A 43 -0.70 19.63 16.75
N TYR A 44 -1.87 19.68 16.12
CA TYR A 44 -2.27 18.77 15.06
C TYR A 44 -2.37 19.47 13.71
N PRO A 45 -1.90 18.81 12.62
CA PRO A 45 -2.05 19.34 11.27
C PRO A 45 -3.53 19.54 10.90
N ILE A 46 -3.82 20.66 10.26
CA ILE A 46 -5.16 20.98 9.74
C ILE A 46 -5.28 20.63 8.27
N GLN A 47 -6.51 20.59 7.75
CA GLN A 47 -6.78 20.16 6.36
C GLN A 47 -5.95 20.90 5.31
N PRO A 48 -5.74 22.23 5.36
CA PRO A 48 -4.87 22.93 4.39
C PRO A 48 -3.45 22.37 4.31
N PHE A 49 -2.89 21.87 5.42
CA PHE A 49 -1.58 21.24 5.39
C PHE A 49 -1.59 19.96 4.56
N TYR A 50 -2.61 19.12 4.71
CA TYR A 50 -2.73 17.91 3.90
C TYR A 50 -2.88 18.23 2.42
N ASP A 51 -3.74 19.18 2.08
CA ASP A 51 -4.03 19.54 0.69
C ASP A 51 -2.86 20.25 -0.01
N GLU A 52 -2.15 21.14 0.71
CA GLU A 52 -1.11 21.98 0.13
C GLU A 52 0.29 21.35 0.22
N ILE A 53 0.55 20.63 1.28
CA ILE A 53 1.89 20.11 1.59
C ILE A 53 1.96 18.61 1.38
N VAL A 54 1.18 17.80 2.13
CA VAL A 54 1.30 16.33 2.07
C VAL A 54 0.93 15.81 0.69
N ASP A 55 -0.17 16.28 0.13
CA ASP A 55 -0.65 15.82 -1.17
C ASP A 55 0.33 16.15 -2.31
N LYS A 56 0.97 17.32 -2.26
CA LYS A 56 1.94 17.76 -3.29
C LYS A 56 3.37 17.26 -3.08
N ASN A 57 3.64 16.54 -2.00
CA ASN A 57 4.97 16.01 -1.68
C ASN A 57 5.01 14.48 -1.59
N ASN A 58 3.92 13.79 -1.95
CA ASN A 58 3.91 12.34 -2.07
C ASN A 58 4.21 11.87 -3.51
N TYR A 59 4.53 10.59 -3.67
CA TYR A 59 4.90 10.06 -4.98
C TYR A 59 3.73 10.05 -5.99
N VAL A 60 2.49 10.03 -5.54
CA VAL A 60 1.30 10.01 -6.41
C VAL A 60 1.22 11.32 -7.19
N TYR A 61 1.41 12.44 -6.50
CA TYR A 61 1.49 13.76 -7.13
C TYR A 61 2.64 13.82 -8.15
N PHE A 62 3.86 13.48 -7.73
CA PHE A 62 5.02 13.54 -8.63
C PHE A 62 4.87 12.61 -9.83
N LEU A 63 4.28 11.42 -9.64
CA LEU A 63 4.00 10.51 -10.75
C LEU A 63 2.96 11.10 -11.71
N SER A 64 1.94 11.75 -11.18
CA SER A 64 0.93 12.43 -12.01
C SER A 64 1.58 13.49 -12.91
N GLU A 65 2.46 14.32 -12.35
CA GLU A 65 3.17 15.36 -13.08
C GLU A 65 4.12 14.78 -14.14
N VAL A 66 5.00 13.84 -13.76
CA VAL A 66 6.02 13.32 -14.69
C VAL A 66 5.43 12.48 -15.82
N ALA A 67 4.34 11.76 -15.56
CA ALA A 67 3.64 10.98 -16.57
C ALA A 67 2.65 11.80 -17.41
N GLY A 68 2.23 12.98 -16.91
CA GLY A 68 1.27 13.86 -17.55
C GLY A 68 -0.15 13.33 -17.48
N PHE A 69 -0.56 12.76 -16.33
CA PHE A 69 -1.96 12.40 -16.11
C PHE A 69 -2.85 13.63 -16.07
N LYS A 70 -4.09 13.48 -16.53
CA LYS A 70 -5.09 14.56 -16.53
C LYS A 70 -5.39 15.08 -15.12
N GLU A 71 -5.48 14.17 -14.18
CA GLU A 71 -5.78 14.40 -12.76
C GLU A 71 -5.34 13.19 -11.94
N TYR A 72 -5.25 13.33 -10.63
CA TYR A 72 -4.92 12.21 -9.75
C TYR A 72 -5.84 12.15 -8.53
N TYR A 73 -5.98 10.95 -7.97
CA TYR A 73 -6.75 10.64 -6.77
C TYR A 73 -5.94 9.72 -5.87
N ASN A 74 -5.53 10.22 -4.73
CA ASN A 74 -4.88 9.42 -3.70
C ASN A 74 -5.92 8.96 -2.67
N LEU A 75 -6.34 7.70 -2.76
CA LEU A 75 -7.34 7.08 -1.88
C LEU A 75 -6.71 6.35 -0.69
N SER A 76 -5.41 6.54 -0.49
CA SER A 76 -4.64 5.83 0.53
C SER A 76 -4.92 6.37 1.93
N GLU A 77 -4.72 5.51 2.92
CA GLU A 77 -4.86 5.89 4.33
C GLU A 77 -3.80 5.20 5.18
N GLY A 78 -3.21 5.95 6.09
CA GLY A 78 -2.26 5.41 7.06
C GLY A 78 -2.84 4.26 7.87
N ALA A 79 -2.01 3.24 8.13
CA ALA A 79 -2.37 2.05 8.91
C ALA A 79 -3.54 1.21 8.36
N ALA A 80 -4.02 1.47 7.14
CA ALA A 80 -5.06 0.68 6.49
C ALA A 80 -4.56 -0.73 6.13
N GLY A 81 -5.46 -1.70 6.11
CA GLY A 81 -5.20 -3.06 5.66
C GLY A 81 -5.62 -3.28 4.20
N VAL A 82 -5.42 -4.50 3.73
CA VAL A 82 -5.68 -4.88 2.32
C VAL A 82 -7.15 -4.67 1.96
N TYR A 83 -8.07 -5.09 2.83
CA TYR A 83 -9.49 -5.05 2.53
C TYR A 83 -10.02 -3.61 2.39
N SER A 84 -9.74 -2.73 3.35
CA SER A 84 -10.25 -1.35 3.29
C SER A 84 -9.69 -0.56 2.13
N THR A 85 -8.42 -0.78 1.78
CA THR A 85 -7.78 -0.10 0.64
C THR A 85 -8.38 -0.53 -0.69
N ILE A 86 -8.68 -1.82 -0.86
CA ILE A 86 -9.38 -2.34 -2.05
C ILE A 86 -10.83 -1.84 -2.11
N GLN A 87 -11.55 -1.81 -0.98
CA GLN A 87 -12.93 -1.31 -0.94
C GLN A 87 -13.04 0.17 -1.39
N ARG A 88 -12.04 0.98 -1.11
CA ARG A 88 -11.99 2.37 -1.61
C ARG A 88 -11.86 2.41 -3.13
N LEU A 89 -11.01 1.58 -3.71
CA LEU A 89 -10.89 1.46 -5.16
C LEU A 89 -12.19 0.98 -5.79
N TYR A 90 -12.83 -0.05 -5.24
CA TYR A 90 -14.11 -0.54 -5.74
C TYR A 90 -15.18 0.54 -5.74
N ARG A 91 -15.29 1.29 -4.63
CA ARG A 91 -16.21 2.41 -4.53
C ARG A 91 -15.91 3.48 -5.58
N PHE A 92 -14.65 3.90 -5.66
CA PHE A 92 -14.25 4.92 -6.61
C PHE A 92 -14.54 4.52 -8.07
N ILE A 93 -14.17 3.29 -8.46
CA ILE A 93 -14.44 2.74 -9.80
C ILE A 93 -15.95 2.67 -10.08
N LYS A 94 -16.74 2.25 -9.09
CA LYS A 94 -18.20 2.18 -9.20
C LYS A 94 -18.83 3.56 -9.39
N ASP A 95 -18.37 4.54 -8.61
CA ASP A 95 -18.93 5.89 -8.61
C ASP A 95 -18.48 6.72 -9.82
N ASN A 96 -17.44 6.27 -10.53
CA ASN A 96 -16.88 6.95 -11.72
C ASN A 96 -16.83 6.03 -12.96
N PRO A 97 -17.95 5.46 -13.42
CA PRO A 97 -17.97 4.38 -14.42
C PRO A 97 -17.53 4.81 -15.84
N LYS A 98 -17.51 6.12 -16.11
CA LYS A 98 -17.14 6.69 -17.42
C LYS A 98 -15.74 7.30 -17.45
N LYS A 99 -15.02 7.26 -16.32
CA LYS A 99 -13.69 7.86 -16.21
C LYS A 99 -12.65 6.88 -16.78
N ASP A 100 -11.82 7.33 -17.71
CA ASP A 100 -10.64 6.58 -18.12
C ASP A 100 -9.58 6.67 -17.03
N MET A 101 -9.13 5.53 -16.54
CA MET A 101 -8.30 5.44 -15.34
C MET A 101 -7.05 4.60 -15.58
N PHE A 102 -6.00 4.97 -14.86
CA PHE A 102 -4.87 4.09 -14.57
C PHE A 102 -4.84 3.87 -13.06
N VAL A 103 -5.04 2.63 -12.62
CA VAL A 103 -5.11 2.27 -11.20
C VAL A 103 -3.75 1.78 -10.73
N ILE A 104 -3.22 2.36 -9.66
CA ILE A 104 -2.09 1.81 -8.93
C ILE A 104 -2.59 1.34 -7.57
N TYR A 105 -2.33 0.08 -7.26
CA TYR A 105 -2.59 -0.46 -5.95
C TYR A 105 -1.29 -0.87 -5.27
N GLN A 106 -1.01 -0.26 -4.13
CA GLN A 106 0.10 -0.61 -3.25
C GLN A 106 -0.44 -1.40 -2.06
N PRO A 107 -0.36 -2.74 -2.08
CA PRO A 107 -0.87 -3.56 -0.98
C PRO A 107 -0.21 -3.17 0.34
N PRO A 108 -0.99 -2.93 1.39
CA PRO A 108 -0.45 -2.94 2.76
C PRO A 108 0.12 -4.32 3.10
N ALA A 109 0.94 -4.38 4.16
CA ALA A 109 1.39 -5.67 4.67
C ALA A 109 0.18 -6.59 4.93
N TYR A 110 0.23 -7.81 4.41
CA TYR A 110 -0.89 -8.77 4.42
C TYR A 110 -1.38 -9.11 5.84
N ASN A 111 -0.51 -8.99 6.84
CA ASN A 111 -0.80 -9.24 8.24
C ASN A 111 -1.47 -8.06 8.96
N ARG A 112 -1.79 -6.98 8.26
CA ARG A 112 -2.60 -5.88 8.80
C ARG A 112 -4.07 -6.27 8.80
N VAL A 113 -4.45 -7.06 9.80
CA VAL A 113 -5.84 -7.50 9.99
C VAL A 113 -6.72 -6.32 10.37
N GLU A 114 -7.88 -6.24 9.75
CA GLU A 114 -8.88 -5.22 9.99
C GLU A 114 -10.14 -5.84 10.61
N MET A 115 -10.73 -5.08 11.53
CA MET A 115 -12.02 -5.40 12.15
C MET A 115 -12.99 -4.25 11.92
N VAL A 116 -14.29 -4.58 11.90
CA VAL A 116 -15.33 -3.56 11.88
C VAL A 116 -15.66 -3.16 13.32
N VAL A 117 -15.36 -1.92 13.68
CA VAL A 117 -15.67 -1.34 14.99
C VAL A 117 -16.55 -0.11 14.75
N ASN A 118 -17.77 -0.14 15.27
CA ASN A 118 -18.77 0.92 15.10
C ASN A 118 -18.99 1.30 13.61
N GLY A 119 -19.10 0.29 12.74
CA GLY A 119 -19.32 0.48 11.31
C GLY A 119 -18.12 0.97 10.50
N LYS A 120 -16.94 1.08 11.10
CA LYS A 120 -15.71 1.51 10.43
C LYS A 120 -14.66 0.41 10.48
N PHE A 121 -13.91 0.24 9.40
CA PHE A 121 -12.71 -0.61 9.41
C PHE A 121 -11.65 0.02 10.30
N LYS A 122 -11.09 -0.79 11.19
CA LYS A 122 -10.03 -0.43 12.12
C LYS A 122 -8.96 -1.50 12.09
N SER A 123 -7.70 -1.12 11.86
CA SER A 123 -6.56 -2.00 12.09
C SER A 123 -6.14 -1.95 13.56
N LEU A 124 -5.33 -2.90 14.00
CA LEU A 124 -4.78 -2.93 15.37
C LEU A 124 -4.11 -1.59 15.74
N TRP A 125 -3.42 -0.98 14.79
CA TRP A 125 -2.68 0.27 14.98
C TRP A 125 -3.58 1.50 15.22
N THR A 126 -4.84 1.42 14.80
CA THR A 126 -5.80 2.54 14.94
C THR A 126 -6.80 2.33 16.08
N LEU A 127 -6.67 1.24 16.85
CA LEU A 127 -7.55 0.94 17.98
C LEU A 127 -7.13 1.69 19.25
N LYS A 128 -8.13 2.09 20.04
CA LYS A 128 -7.91 2.54 21.42
C LYS A 128 -7.44 1.38 22.29
N ASP A 129 -6.74 1.67 23.37
CA ASP A 129 -6.17 0.64 24.25
C ASP A 129 -7.23 -0.33 24.82
N SER A 130 -8.43 0.15 25.10
CA SER A 130 -9.55 -0.70 25.53
C SER A 130 -9.98 -1.76 24.50
N ASP A 131 -9.78 -1.46 23.22
CA ASP A 131 -10.15 -2.38 22.14
C ASP A 131 -8.96 -3.25 21.72
N LYS A 132 -7.73 -2.80 21.96
CA LYS A 132 -6.50 -3.58 21.67
C LYS A 132 -6.50 -4.91 22.38
N MET A 133 -7.01 -5.01 23.62
CA MET A 133 -7.08 -6.27 24.35
C MET A 133 -7.99 -7.30 23.64
N LYS A 134 -9.16 -6.87 23.13
CA LYS A 134 -10.08 -7.73 22.38
C LYS A 134 -9.43 -8.20 21.08
N PHE A 135 -8.72 -7.30 20.41
CA PHE A 135 -8.01 -7.61 19.19
C PHE A 135 -6.84 -8.56 19.45
N HIS A 136 -6.13 -8.39 20.56
CA HIS A 136 -5.04 -9.28 20.96
C HIS A 136 -5.54 -10.70 21.21
N LEU A 137 -6.72 -10.88 21.86
CA LEU A 137 -7.34 -12.18 22.03
C LEU A 137 -7.75 -12.81 20.69
N PHE A 138 -8.26 -12.01 19.77
CA PHE A 138 -8.54 -12.48 18.40
C PHE A 138 -7.26 -12.94 17.72
N TYR A 139 -6.21 -12.12 17.74
CA TYR A 139 -4.90 -12.45 17.14
C TYR A 139 -4.35 -13.77 17.71
N LYS A 140 -4.35 -13.90 19.04
CA LYS A 140 -3.82 -15.09 19.73
C LYS A 140 -4.57 -16.37 19.38
N ASN A 141 -5.88 -16.30 19.17
CA ASN A 141 -6.73 -17.48 19.05
C ASN A 141 -7.21 -17.79 17.62
N PHE A 142 -7.23 -16.80 16.73
CA PHE A 142 -7.85 -16.93 15.41
C PHE A 142 -6.99 -16.41 14.26
N TYR A 143 -5.83 -15.77 14.55
CA TYR A 143 -4.96 -15.31 13.49
C TYR A 143 -4.15 -16.47 12.94
N ASP A 144 -4.21 -16.61 11.62
CA ASP A 144 -3.38 -17.53 10.85
C ASP A 144 -2.66 -16.74 9.75
N ASP A 145 -1.35 -16.69 9.84
CA ASP A 145 -0.49 -15.91 8.94
C ASP A 145 -0.62 -16.35 7.49
N ILE A 146 -0.71 -17.67 7.27
CA ILE A 146 -0.85 -18.24 5.94
C ILE A 146 -2.21 -17.89 5.35
N PHE A 147 -3.27 -18.02 6.14
CA PHE A 147 -4.62 -17.66 5.69
C PHE A 147 -4.70 -16.20 5.25
N TYR A 148 -4.15 -15.26 6.04
CA TYR A 148 -4.20 -13.84 5.69
C TYR A 148 -3.34 -13.50 4.48
N PHE A 149 -2.21 -14.19 4.30
CA PHE A 149 -1.40 -14.05 3.10
C PHE A 149 -2.19 -14.46 1.84
N TYR A 150 -2.80 -15.64 1.82
CA TYR A 150 -3.60 -16.09 0.68
C TYR A 150 -4.85 -15.29 0.48
N LYS A 151 -5.53 -14.90 1.56
CA LYS A 151 -6.67 -14.00 1.49
C LYS A 151 -6.26 -12.69 0.78
N SER A 152 -5.10 -12.14 1.09
CA SER A 152 -4.62 -10.93 0.43
C SER A 152 -4.39 -11.14 -1.07
N ILE A 153 -3.85 -12.28 -1.49
CA ILE A 153 -3.70 -12.61 -2.91
C ILE A 153 -5.06 -12.64 -3.62
N LEU A 154 -6.05 -13.33 -3.04
CA LEU A 154 -7.38 -13.41 -3.63
C LEU A 154 -8.08 -12.06 -3.73
N GLU A 155 -7.95 -11.22 -2.71
CA GLU A 155 -8.52 -9.86 -2.72
C GLU A 155 -7.85 -8.97 -3.80
N ILE A 156 -6.53 -9.08 -3.95
CA ILE A 156 -5.79 -8.37 -5.01
C ILE A 156 -6.18 -8.91 -6.39
N ASP A 157 -6.32 -10.22 -6.53
CA ASP A 157 -6.74 -10.81 -7.81
C ASP A 157 -8.15 -10.35 -8.18
N ASN A 158 -9.09 -10.33 -7.26
CA ASN A 158 -10.44 -9.79 -7.51
C ASN A 158 -10.38 -8.34 -8.02
N LEU A 159 -9.50 -7.51 -7.48
CA LEU A 159 -9.28 -6.15 -7.98
C LEU A 159 -8.72 -6.18 -9.41
N THR A 160 -7.73 -7.03 -9.69
CA THR A 160 -7.15 -7.11 -11.04
C THR A 160 -8.18 -7.60 -12.07
N GLN A 161 -9.01 -8.57 -11.71
CA GLN A 161 -10.11 -9.06 -12.57
C GLN A 161 -11.16 -7.96 -12.80
N LEU A 162 -11.50 -7.17 -11.78
CA LEU A 162 -12.37 -6.00 -11.98
C LEU A 162 -11.76 -5.01 -12.97
N CYS A 163 -10.48 -4.68 -12.82
CA CYS A 163 -9.81 -3.78 -13.75
C CYS A 163 -9.81 -4.34 -15.18
N LYS A 164 -9.46 -5.62 -15.34
CA LYS A 164 -9.50 -6.31 -16.64
C LYS A 164 -10.91 -6.28 -17.26
N SER A 165 -11.95 -6.58 -16.48
CA SER A 165 -13.35 -6.61 -16.96
C SER A 165 -13.88 -5.25 -17.40
N LYS A 166 -13.34 -4.18 -16.85
CA LYS A 166 -13.69 -2.79 -17.16
C LYS A 166 -12.72 -2.10 -18.12
N ASN A 167 -11.74 -2.85 -18.65
CA ASN A 167 -10.67 -2.32 -19.48
C ASN A 167 -9.91 -1.16 -18.84
N ILE A 168 -9.69 -1.24 -17.53
CA ILE A 168 -8.90 -0.29 -16.74
C ILE A 168 -7.46 -0.77 -16.69
N ASP A 169 -6.52 0.09 -17.09
CA ASP A 169 -5.10 -0.19 -16.88
C ASP A 169 -4.76 -0.16 -15.39
N TYR A 170 -3.93 -1.10 -14.94
CA TYR A 170 -3.54 -1.16 -13.54
C TYR A 170 -2.08 -1.58 -13.34
N LEU A 171 -1.57 -1.32 -12.14
CA LEU A 171 -0.26 -1.77 -11.66
C LEU A 171 -0.35 -2.11 -10.17
N ILE A 172 0.19 -3.26 -9.77
CA ILE A 172 0.38 -3.63 -8.38
C ILE A 172 1.81 -3.25 -7.97
N LEU A 173 1.95 -2.41 -6.95
CA LEU A 173 3.25 -2.01 -6.39
C LEU A 173 3.52 -2.80 -5.10
N ASP A 174 4.42 -3.75 -5.13
CA ASP A 174 4.79 -4.51 -3.94
C ASP A 174 5.99 -3.86 -3.24
N TRP A 175 5.71 -3.25 -2.10
CA TRP A 175 6.70 -2.50 -1.32
C TRP A 175 7.78 -3.40 -0.71
N ASP A 176 7.38 -4.52 -0.15
CA ASP A 176 8.25 -5.42 0.61
C ASP A 176 8.65 -6.69 -0.16
N GLY A 177 8.11 -6.87 -1.37
CA GLY A 177 8.34 -8.08 -2.17
C GLY A 177 7.61 -9.31 -1.63
N PHE A 178 6.48 -9.14 -0.91
CA PHE A 178 5.69 -10.26 -0.40
C PHE A 178 5.10 -11.14 -1.50
N TYR A 179 4.82 -10.56 -2.67
CA TYR A 179 4.22 -11.26 -3.80
C TYR A 179 5.23 -11.53 -4.92
N ASP A 180 6.52 -11.40 -4.65
CA ASP A 180 7.58 -11.75 -5.58
C ASP A 180 7.67 -13.27 -5.74
N LEU A 181 7.29 -13.77 -6.92
CA LEU A 181 7.29 -15.21 -7.24
C LEU A 181 8.64 -15.88 -7.10
N THR A 182 9.72 -15.13 -7.18
CA THR A 182 11.10 -15.59 -7.04
C THR A 182 11.67 -15.33 -5.65
N GLY A 183 10.95 -14.55 -4.85
CA GLY A 183 11.36 -14.18 -3.50
C GLY A 183 11.25 -15.33 -2.50
N GLU A 184 12.21 -15.44 -1.61
CA GLU A 184 12.27 -16.46 -0.56
C GLU A 184 10.96 -16.51 0.25
N PHE A 185 10.45 -15.33 0.65
CA PHE A 185 9.20 -15.23 1.41
C PHE A 185 8.02 -15.90 0.71
N PHE A 186 7.79 -15.61 -0.58
CA PHE A 186 6.69 -16.20 -1.34
C PHE A 186 6.86 -17.72 -1.48
N ILE A 187 8.08 -18.17 -1.75
CA ILE A 187 8.39 -19.58 -1.91
C ILE A 187 8.15 -20.36 -0.60
N GLU A 188 8.58 -19.81 0.54
CA GLU A 188 8.35 -20.39 1.86
C GLU A 188 6.85 -20.48 2.19
N LYS A 189 6.08 -19.41 1.93
CA LYS A 189 4.63 -19.43 2.18
C LYS A 189 3.91 -20.47 1.31
N ILE A 190 4.29 -20.64 0.05
CA ILE A 190 3.75 -21.70 -0.81
C ILE A 190 4.12 -23.10 -0.27
N ALA A 191 5.34 -23.29 0.19
CA ALA A 191 5.75 -24.55 0.79
C ALA A 191 4.99 -24.87 2.09
N GLU A 192 4.82 -23.88 2.95
CA GLU A 192 4.01 -23.98 4.18
C GLU A 192 2.57 -24.39 3.89
N TYR A 193 1.97 -23.80 2.88
CA TYR A 193 0.62 -24.16 2.42
C TYR A 193 0.54 -25.62 1.96
N LYS A 194 1.43 -26.04 1.06
CA LYS A 194 1.46 -27.40 0.52
C LYS A 194 1.73 -28.46 1.57
N ASN A 195 2.54 -28.16 2.60
CA ASN A 195 2.88 -29.07 3.66
C ASN A 195 1.78 -29.22 4.73
N GLY A 196 0.60 -28.67 4.52
CA GLY A 196 -0.58 -28.95 5.34
C GLY A 196 -0.56 -28.33 6.73
N LYS A 197 0.23 -27.28 6.98
CA LYS A 197 0.08 -26.45 8.19
C LYS A 197 -1.32 -25.83 8.30
N ASN A 198 -2.09 -25.88 7.23
CA ASN A 198 -3.50 -25.49 7.15
C ASN A 198 -4.49 -26.48 7.79
N LYS A 199 -4.03 -27.57 8.37
CA LYS A 199 -4.90 -28.53 9.06
C LYS A 199 -5.71 -27.93 10.22
N ILE A 200 -5.27 -26.83 10.80
CA ILE A 200 -5.96 -26.16 11.89
C ILE A 200 -7.36 -25.71 11.49
N TYR A 201 -7.59 -25.36 10.24
CA TYR A 201 -8.92 -24.96 9.76
C TYR A 201 -9.84 -26.15 9.47
N SER A 202 -9.32 -27.27 9.03
CA SER A 202 -10.13 -28.47 8.75
C SER A 202 -10.73 -29.07 10.02
N ASP A 203 -10.01 -28.99 11.15
CA ASP A 203 -10.39 -29.61 12.39
C ASP A 203 -11.39 -28.76 13.22
N HIS A 204 -11.39 -27.43 13.03
CA HIS A 204 -12.27 -26.52 13.76
C HIS A 204 -13.56 -26.15 13.01
N ILE A 205 -13.62 -26.32 11.70
CA ILE A 205 -14.82 -26.11 10.89
C ILE A 205 -15.28 -27.45 10.31
N GLY A 206 -15.70 -28.37 11.16
CA GLY A 206 -16.09 -29.72 10.79
C GLY A 206 -17.21 -29.85 9.72
N TRP A 207 -17.73 -28.74 9.23
CA TRP A 207 -18.68 -28.68 8.12
C TRP A 207 -18.03 -28.65 6.75
N PHE A 208 -16.75 -28.39 6.66
CA PHE A 208 -16.06 -28.15 5.40
C PHE A 208 -14.97 -29.17 5.07
N SER A 209 -14.70 -30.13 5.94
CA SER A 209 -13.56 -31.05 5.84
C SER A 209 -13.48 -31.90 4.59
N ASN A 210 -14.60 -32.12 3.89
CA ASN A 210 -14.64 -33.04 2.75
C ASN A 210 -14.78 -32.37 1.37
N LYS A 211 -14.73 -31.04 1.27
CA LYS A 211 -14.92 -30.32 0.01
C LYS A 211 -13.79 -29.36 -0.37
N TYR A 212 -12.74 -29.26 0.43
CA TYR A 212 -11.65 -28.31 0.20
C TYR A 212 -10.46 -28.84 -0.60
N GLU A 213 -10.62 -29.92 -1.34
CA GLU A 213 -9.78 -30.17 -2.52
C GLU A 213 -9.88 -29.06 -3.57
N MET A 214 -10.84 -28.13 -3.40
CA MET A 214 -11.01 -26.95 -4.25
C MET A 214 -9.96 -25.85 -4.07
N TRP A 215 -9.04 -25.97 -3.11
CA TRP A 215 -8.06 -24.94 -2.81
C TRP A 215 -6.68 -25.21 -3.44
N GLU A 216 -6.61 -26.04 -4.46
CA GLU A 216 -5.48 -26.02 -5.41
C GLU A 216 -5.56 -24.76 -6.31
N TYR A 217 -5.82 -23.60 -5.70
CA TYR A 217 -5.49 -22.37 -6.39
C TYR A 217 -3.99 -22.36 -6.60
N ASP A 218 -3.60 -22.39 -7.84
CA ASP A 218 -2.21 -22.13 -8.19
C ASP A 218 -1.94 -20.63 -8.03
N PHE A 219 -1.66 -20.24 -6.77
CA PHE A 219 -1.35 -18.85 -6.42
C PHE A 219 -0.19 -18.29 -7.24
N LYS A 220 0.73 -19.14 -7.72
CA LYS A 220 1.79 -18.72 -8.62
C LYS A 220 1.22 -18.27 -9.95
N THR A 221 0.30 -19.06 -10.53
CA THR A 221 -0.39 -18.66 -11.76
C THR A 221 -1.15 -17.36 -11.56
N ILE A 222 -1.93 -17.21 -10.47
CA ILE A 222 -2.67 -15.98 -10.17
C ILE A 222 -1.74 -14.77 -10.15
N VAL A 223 -0.68 -14.82 -9.35
CA VAL A 223 0.25 -13.68 -9.19
C VAL A 223 1.03 -13.42 -10.49
N SER A 224 1.35 -14.46 -11.28
CA SER A 224 2.05 -14.30 -12.56
C SER A 224 1.26 -13.53 -13.62
N GLU A 225 -0.07 -13.47 -13.47
CA GLU A 225 -0.94 -12.70 -14.36
C GLU A 225 -1.07 -11.21 -14.01
N TRP A 226 -0.54 -10.79 -12.87
CA TRP A 226 -0.63 -9.40 -12.45
C TRP A 226 0.35 -8.52 -13.22
N LYS A 227 -0.07 -7.31 -13.53
CA LYS A 227 0.86 -6.23 -13.87
C LYS A 227 1.52 -5.76 -12.58
N TYR A 228 2.71 -6.27 -12.32
CA TYR A 228 3.36 -6.23 -11.01
C TYR A 228 4.71 -5.53 -11.09
N LEU A 229 5.05 -4.75 -10.08
CA LEU A 229 6.34 -4.11 -9.90
C LEU A 229 6.81 -4.30 -8.45
N ASN A 230 7.92 -5.03 -8.29
CA ASN A 230 8.60 -5.16 -7.02
C ASN A 230 9.45 -3.92 -6.74
N LEU A 231 9.19 -3.24 -5.64
CA LEU A 231 9.92 -2.03 -5.27
C LEU A 231 11.25 -2.31 -4.56
N LYS A 232 11.61 -3.57 -4.32
CA LYS A 232 12.95 -3.91 -3.79
C LYS A 232 14.07 -3.38 -4.68
N GLU A 233 13.90 -3.45 -6.01
CA GLU A 233 14.88 -2.89 -6.96
C GLU A 233 15.10 -1.39 -6.71
N PHE A 234 14.02 -0.63 -6.51
CA PHE A 234 14.09 0.80 -6.23
C PHE A 234 14.92 1.09 -4.98
N TRP A 235 14.71 0.31 -3.89
CA TRP A 235 15.43 0.51 -2.63
C TRP A 235 16.91 0.16 -2.72
N ILE A 236 17.29 -0.76 -3.59
CA ILE A 236 18.67 -1.21 -3.74
C ILE A 236 19.45 -0.28 -4.69
N GLU A 237 18.84 0.08 -5.83
CA GLU A 237 19.53 0.72 -6.93
C GLU A 237 19.36 2.24 -6.97
N ASP A 238 18.11 2.72 -6.86
CA ASP A 238 17.78 4.13 -7.09
C ASP A 238 17.72 4.98 -5.82
N ALA A 239 17.37 4.37 -4.70
CA ALA A 239 17.14 5.09 -3.45
C ALA A 239 17.48 4.25 -2.20
N PRO A 240 18.76 4.02 -1.90
CA PRO A 240 19.18 3.27 -0.73
C PRO A 240 18.51 3.79 0.54
N PHE A 241 17.96 2.85 1.32
CA PHE A 241 17.29 3.16 2.57
C PHE A 241 18.27 3.85 3.52
N GLY A 242 17.86 4.96 4.09
CA GLY A 242 18.69 5.66 5.08
C GLY A 242 19.42 6.91 4.61
N GLU A 243 19.42 7.22 3.32
CA GLU A 243 19.91 8.48 2.76
C GLU A 243 18.79 9.56 2.75
N ASP A 244 18.92 10.58 1.91
CA ASP A 244 17.93 11.68 1.83
C ASP A 244 16.56 11.25 1.29
N ASN A 245 16.44 9.99 0.84
CA ASN A 245 15.21 9.39 0.33
C ASN A 245 14.18 9.10 1.42
N SER A 246 14.61 8.89 2.67
CA SER A 246 13.74 8.60 3.80
C SER A 246 13.65 9.79 4.74
N ILE A 247 12.56 9.85 5.53
CA ILE A 247 12.40 10.85 6.56
C ILE A 247 13.40 10.59 7.68
N LYS A 248 14.21 11.59 7.96
CA LYS A 248 15.22 11.57 9.02
C LYS A 248 14.90 12.62 10.06
N TYR A 249 14.99 12.28 11.33
CA TYR A 249 14.88 13.27 12.39
C TYR A 249 15.93 13.06 13.49
N LYS A 250 16.23 14.13 14.21
CA LYS A 250 17.23 14.15 15.26
C LYS A 250 16.55 14.10 16.64
N ILE A 251 16.69 12.98 17.34
CA ILE A 251 16.12 12.87 18.70
C ILE A 251 17.01 13.52 19.76
N SER A 252 18.32 13.51 19.57
CA SER A 252 19.29 14.18 20.43
C SER A 252 20.48 14.61 19.60
N LYS A 253 21.38 15.44 20.18
CA LYS A 253 22.51 16.03 19.45
C LYS A 253 23.30 15.05 18.57
N ASP A 254 23.22 13.74 18.86
CA ASP A 254 24.07 12.73 18.23
C ASP A 254 23.33 11.52 17.62
N LYS A 255 22.00 11.43 17.74
CA LYS A 255 21.23 10.31 17.20
C LYS A 255 20.25 10.78 16.13
N LYS A 256 20.43 10.29 14.91
CA LYS A 256 19.44 10.39 13.83
C LYS A 256 18.57 9.14 13.86
N ILE A 257 17.26 9.31 13.89
CA ILE A 257 16.31 8.23 13.66
C ILE A 257 15.79 8.36 12.24
N LEU A 258 15.65 7.22 11.59
CA LEU A 258 15.03 7.12 10.28
C LEU A 258 13.60 6.67 10.48
N ASP A 259 12.67 7.43 9.95
CA ASP A 259 11.32 6.97 9.67
C ASP A 259 11.35 6.27 8.31
N GLY A 260 10.79 5.08 8.22
CA GLY A 260 10.77 4.30 6.98
C GLY A 260 9.94 4.92 5.84
N HIS A 261 9.23 6.01 6.08
CA HIS A 261 8.47 6.70 5.06
C HIS A 261 9.36 7.55 4.14
N LEU A 262 8.86 7.81 2.93
CA LEU A 262 9.57 8.61 1.94
C LEU A 262 9.62 10.07 2.33
N SER A 263 10.79 10.68 2.18
CA SER A 263 10.91 12.14 2.07
C SER A 263 10.31 12.64 0.74
N PRO A 264 10.05 13.94 0.56
CA PRO A 264 9.65 14.48 -0.73
C PRO A 264 10.63 14.13 -1.86
N PHE A 265 11.92 14.08 -1.57
CA PHE A 265 12.94 13.69 -2.51
C PHE A 265 12.85 12.22 -2.90
N GLY A 266 12.69 11.32 -1.92
CA GLY A 266 12.48 9.90 -2.16
C GLY A 266 11.18 9.62 -2.92
N ALA A 267 10.11 10.35 -2.60
CA ALA A 267 8.84 10.28 -3.30
C ALA A 267 8.96 10.66 -4.78
N LYS A 268 9.73 11.71 -5.10
CA LYS A 268 10.03 12.10 -6.47
C LYS A 268 10.81 11.02 -7.21
N LYS A 269 11.87 10.48 -6.62
CA LYS A 269 12.66 9.38 -7.21
C LYS A 269 11.79 8.15 -7.47
N LEU A 270 10.90 7.78 -6.53
CA LEU A 270 9.99 6.66 -6.73
C LEU A 270 9.05 6.90 -7.91
N SER A 271 8.53 8.11 -8.05
CA SER A 271 7.67 8.46 -9.18
C SER A 271 8.39 8.31 -10.53
N GLU A 272 9.64 8.76 -10.62
CA GLU A 272 10.47 8.62 -11.80
C GLU A 272 10.78 7.16 -12.10
N PHE A 273 11.07 6.35 -11.08
CA PHE A 273 11.27 4.90 -11.21
C PHE A 273 10.02 4.21 -11.77
N ILE A 274 8.85 4.45 -11.16
CA ILE A 274 7.58 3.88 -11.63
C ILE A 274 7.32 4.32 -13.08
N PHE A 275 7.51 5.60 -13.40
CA PHE A 275 7.29 6.13 -14.73
C PHE A 275 8.15 5.41 -15.78
N ARG A 276 9.44 5.18 -15.52
CA ARG A 276 10.33 4.41 -16.41
C ARG A 276 9.81 3.00 -16.67
N LYS A 277 9.27 2.33 -15.63
CA LYS A 277 8.74 0.96 -15.75
C LYS A 277 7.42 0.90 -16.53
N ILE A 278 6.53 1.88 -16.39
CA ILE A 278 5.23 1.90 -17.13
C ILE A 278 5.34 2.50 -18.53
N ASN A 279 6.43 3.22 -18.83
CA ASN A 279 6.63 3.87 -20.13
C ASN A 279 8.05 3.66 -20.70
N PRO A 280 8.45 2.41 -20.97
CA PRO A 280 9.82 2.07 -21.37
C PRO A 280 10.29 2.73 -22.69
N LYS A 281 9.36 3.19 -23.55
CA LYS A 281 9.70 3.83 -24.81
C LYS A 281 10.24 5.27 -24.69
N LYS A 282 10.03 5.95 -23.56
CA LYS A 282 10.56 7.29 -23.31
C LYS A 282 12.00 7.31 -22.74
N ASN A 283 12.58 6.17 -22.43
CA ASN A 283 13.93 6.04 -21.88
C ASN A 283 15.03 6.04 -22.95
N LEU A 284 14.72 6.32 -24.19
CA LEU A 284 15.67 6.28 -25.33
C LEU A 284 16.07 7.68 -25.83
N ILE A 285 15.91 8.72 -24.99
CA ILE A 285 16.38 10.08 -25.34
C ILE A 285 17.38 10.55 -24.28
#